data_354eb1854d5ac7868ef53a9c3df514dc
#
_entry.id   354eb1854d5ac7868ef53a9c3df514dc
#
_cell.length_a   1.000
_cell.length_b   1.000
_cell.length_c   1.000
_cell.angle_alpha   90.00
_cell.angle_beta   90.00
_cell.angle_gamma   90.00
#
_symmetry.space_group_name_H-M   'P 1'
#
loop_
_entity.id
_entity.type
_entity.pdbx_description
1 polymer ?
#
loop_
_entity_poly.entity_id
_entity_poly.type
_entity_poly.pdbx_seq_one_letter_code
_entity_poly.pdbx_strand_id
1 'polypeptide(L)'
;MTYSIKSPQTDIEFQQYYELRWRILRAPWQQPRGSERDEYETMAIHAIATDNSNNVVGVARLHQTDNTSAQIRYMAVDDDLQKSGVGKALLHYLEEQARALGVRQINLNARENCVGFYIKQGYHITGPGPVLFGEIKHQTMQKPLR
;
A
#
# COMPACT_ATOMS: atom_id res chain seq x y z
N MET A 1 10.88 1.80 -19.03
CA MET A 1 9.54 2.42 -18.80
C MET A 1 9.61 3.29 -17.56
N THR A 2 9.06 4.48 -17.62
CA THR A 2 9.16 5.45 -16.53
C THR A 2 7.81 5.54 -15.81
N TYR A 3 7.84 5.55 -14.48
CA TYR A 3 6.65 5.72 -13.65
C TYR A 3 6.81 6.95 -12.78
N SER A 4 5.72 7.68 -12.58
CA SER A 4 5.69 8.78 -11.64
C SER A 4 4.99 8.34 -10.36
N ILE A 5 5.55 8.69 -9.21
CA ILE A 5 4.97 8.40 -7.90
C ILE A 5 4.55 9.72 -7.28
N LYS A 6 3.29 9.80 -6.88
CA LYS A 6 2.74 11.02 -6.26
C LYS A 6 1.49 10.69 -5.45
N SER A 7 0.98 11.67 -4.71
CA SER A 7 -0.35 11.55 -4.10
C SER A 7 -1.42 11.91 -5.14
N PRO A 8 -2.57 11.23 -5.16
CA PRO A 8 -3.66 11.60 -6.06
C PRO A 8 -4.21 12.98 -5.68
N GLN A 9 -4.59 13.78 -6.69
CA GLN A 9 -5.06 15.15 -6.48
C GLN A 9 -6.40 15.43 -7.13
N THR A 10 -6.73 14.73 -8.22
CA THR A 10 -7.97 14.97 -8.97
C THR A 10 -9.00 13.88 -8.67
N ASP A 11 -10.27 14.18 -8.96
CA ASP A 11 -11.34 13.19 -8.80
C ASP A 11 -11.09 11.96 -9.67
N ILE A 12 -10.56 12.16 -10.88
CA ILE A 12 -10.25 11.05 -11.78
C ILE A 12 -9.13 10.19 -11.20
N GLU A 13 -8.10 10.80 -10.64
CA GLU A 13 -7.00 10.06 -10.01
C GLU A 13 -7.49 9.24 -8.81
N PHE A 14 -8.35 9.83 -7.95
CA PHE A 14 -8.94 9.10 -6.84
C PHE A 14 -9.85 7.97 -7.31
N GLN A 15 -10.62 8.19 -8.36
CA GLN A 15 -11.49 7.17 -8.95
C GLN A 15 -10.66 5.97 -9.43
N GLN A 16 -9.58 6.23 -10.17
CA GLN A 16 -8.68 5.18 -10.66
C GLN A 16 -7.94 4.50 -9.50
N TYR A 17 -7.56 5.26 -8.49
CA TYR A 17 -6.90 4.78 -7.28
C TYR A 17 -7.77 3.73 -6.57
N TYR A 18 -9.03 4.05 -6.28
CA TYR A 18 -9.94 3.12 -5.62
C TYR A 18 -10.33 1.95 -6.52
N GLU A 19 -10.47 2.18 -7.81
CA GLU A 19 -10.78 1.12 -8.77
C GLU A 19 -9.68 0.05 -8.81
N LEU A 20 -8.41 0.46 -8.87
CA LEU A 20 -7.30 -0.49 -8.86
C LEU A 20 -7.23 -1.24 -7.53
N ARG A 21 -7.42 -0.53 -6.41
CA ARG A 21 -7.42 -1.14 -5.08
C ARG A 21 -8.50 -2.22 -4.97
N TRP A 22 -9.72 -1.90 -5.42
CA TRP A 22 -10.82 -2.86 -5.38
C TRP A 22 -10.56 -4.06 -6.30
N ARG A 23 -10.16 -3.79 -7.53
CA ARG A 23 -9.97 -4.83 -8.56
C ARG A 23 -8.94 -5.88 -8.13
N ILE A 24 -7.88 -5.47 -7.46
CA ILE A 24 -6.80 -6.38 -7.07
C ILE A 24 -7.01 -6.96 -5.68
N LEU A 25 -7.51 -6.18 -4.73
CA LEU A 25 -7.54 -6.59 -3.33
C LEU A 25 -8.90 -7.09 -2.85
N ARG A 26 -9.96 -6.91 -3.61
CA ARG A 26 -11.31 -7.27 -3.17
C ARG A 26 -12.10 -8.09 -4.18
N ALA A 27 -12.08 -7.70 -5.46
CA ALA A 27 -12.87 -8.37 -6.50
C ALA A 27 -12.57 -9.88 -6.60
N PRO A 28 -11.30 -10.34 -6.50
CA PRO A 28 -11.01 -11.78 -6.58
C PRO A 28 -11.70 -12.62 -5.49
N TRP A 29 -12.10 -12.00 -4.38
CA TRP A 29 -12.80 -12.66 -3.27
C TRP A 29 -14.28 -12.28 -3.21
N GLN A 30 -14.85 -11.79 -4.32
CA GLN A 30 -16.26 -11.41 -4.46
C GLN A 30 -16.71 -10.40 -3.42
N GLN A 31 -15.83 -9.51 -3.01
CA GLN A 31 -16.16 -8.44 -2.09
C GLN A 31 -16.75 -7.24 -2.85
N PRO A 32 -17.75 -6.55 -2.30
CA PRO A 32 -18.43 -5.47 -3.01
C PRO A 32 -17.56 -4.23 -3.16
N ARG A 33 -17.90 -3.37 -4.13
CA ARG A 33 -17.29 -2.05 -4.25
C ARG A 33 -17.57 -1.23 -2.99
N GLY A 34 -16.56 -0.53 -2.49
CA GLY A 34 -16.57 0.17 -1.20
C GLY A 34 -15.87 -0.62 -0.11
N SER A 35 -15.75 -1.95 -0.25
CA SER A 35 -15.05 -2.79 0.72
C SER A 35 -13.54 -2.54 0.74
N GLU A 36 -13.01 -1.82 -0.26
CA GLU A 36 -11.60 -1.46 -0.36
C GLU A 36 -11.26 -0.22 0.48
N ARG A 37 -12.23 0.37 1.20
CA ARG A 37 -12.04 1.59 2.00
C ARG A 37 -12.29 1.32 3.48
N ASP A 38 -11.68 2.15 4.33
CA ASP A 38 -11.93 2.12 5.78
C ASP A 38 -12.11 3.54 6.32
N GLU A 39 -12.23 3.68 7.63
CA GLU A 39 -12.48 4.98 8.28
C GLU A 39 -11.29 5.95 8.23
N TYR A 40 -10.12 5.50 7.78
CA TYR A 40 -8.92 6.34 7.76
C TYR A 40 -8.66 7.00 6.41
N GLU A 41 -9.56 6.85 5.42
CA GLU A 41 -9.32 7.36 4.06
C GLU A 41 -9.11 8.88 4.03
N THR A 42 -9.84 9.63 4.84
CA THR A 42 -9.76 11.10 4.81
C THR A 42 -8.49 11.66 5.46
N MET A 43 -7.87 10.93 6.37
CA MET A 43 -6.68 11.39 7.10
C MET A 43 -5.39 10.75 6.58
N ALA A 44 -5.50 9.76 5.72
CA ALA A 44 -4.35 8.99 5.25
C ALA A 44 -3.56 9.73 4.17
N ILE A 45 -2.30 9.32 3.99
CA ILE A 45 -1.50 9.72 2.85
C ILE A 45 -1.66 8.64 1.80
N HIS A 46 -2.16 9.04 0.63
CA HIS A 46 -2.39 8.14 -0.49
C HIS A 46 -1.26 8.27 -1.51
N ALA A 47 -0.85 7.18 -2.12
CA ALA A 47 0.18 7.19 -3.14
C ALA A 47 -0.32 6.44 -4.38
N ILE A 48 -0.02 6.99 -5.54
CA ILE A 48 -0.26 6.35 -6.84
C ILE A 48 1.02 6.31 -7.65
N ALA A 49 1.13 5.27 -8.45
CA ALA A 49 2.11 5.20 -9.53
C ALA A 49 1.36 5.35 -10.84
N THR A 50 1.82 6.27 -11.68
CA THR A 50 1.21 6.49 -13.00
C THR A 50 2.21 6.16 -14.10
N ASP A 51 1.72 5.63 -15.22
CA ASP A 51 2.53 5.37 -16.40
C ASP A 51 2.63 6.63 -17.28
N ASN A 52 3.26 6.50 -18.45
CA ASN A 52 3.44 7.63 -19.38
C ASN A 52 2.12 8.16 -19.95
N SER A 53 1.04 7.39 -19.87
CA SER A 53 -0.30 7.80 -20.32
C SER A 53 -1.18 8.29 -19.16
N ASN A 54 -0.59 8.52 -17.98
CA ASN A 54 -1.28 8.96 -16.76
C ASN A 54 -2.28 7.94 -16.21
N ASN A 55 -2.14 6.66 -16.56
CA ASN A 55 -2.95 5.61 -15.96
C ASN A 55 -2.39 5.23 -14.60
N VAL A 56 -3.27 5.05 -13.62
CA VAL A 56 -2.87 4.56 -12.30
C VAL A 56 -2.60 3.07 -12.40
N VAL A 57 -1.35 2.68 -12.15
CA VAL A 57 -0.89 1.29 -12.26
C VAL A 57 -0.43 0.69 -10.95
N GLY A 58 -0.38 1.50 -9.90
CA GLY A 58 -0.05 1.04 -8.55
C GLY A 58 -0.60 2.00 -7.52
N VAL A 59 -0.91 1.47 -6.34
CA VAL A 59 -1.50 2.23 -5.24
C VAL A 59 -0.92 1.76 -3.90
N ALA A 60 -0.91 2.64 -2.92
CA ALA A 60 -0.57 2.31 -1.54
C ALA A 60 -1.07 3.42 -0.63
N ARG A 61 -1.21 3.12 0.66
CA ARG A 61 -1.72 4.08 1.64
C ARG A 61 -0.95 3.98 2.94
N LEU A 62 -0.69 5.13 3.56
CA LEU A 62 -0.10 5.21 4.89
C LEU A 62 -1.04 6.02 5.78
N HIS A 63 -1.34 5.53 6.99
CA HIS A 63 -2.00 6.34 7.99
C HIS A 63 -1.22 6.29 9.30
N GLN A 64 -1.15 7.43 9.99
CA GLN A 64 -0.45 7.55 11.25
C GLN A 64 -1.30 6.93 12.36
N THR A 65 -0.69 6.04 13.17
CA THR A 65 -1.39 5.34 14.26
C THR A 65 -1.16 5.98 15.61
N ASP A 66 0.01 6.62 15.78
CA ASP A 66 0.32 7.46 16.94
C ASP A 66 1.45 8.43 16.54
N ASN A 67 2.02 9.15 17.51
CA ASN A 67 3.01 10.20 17.21
C ASN A 67 4.28 9.68 16.52
N THR A 68 4.61 8.41 16.69
CA THR A 68 5.87 7.84 16.19
C THR A 68 5.67 6.64 15.27
N SER A 69 4.43 6.18 15.08
CA SER A 69 4.12 4.98 14.30
C SER A 69 3.10 5.25 13.21
N ALA A 70 3.20 4.51 12.12
CA ALA A 70 2.25 4.55 11.01
C ALA A 70 2.06 3.14 10.45
N GLN A 71 0.95 2.93 9.78
CA GLN A 71 0.62 1.68 9.10
C GLN A 71 0.52 1.90 7.60
N ILE A 72 1.15 1.01 6.83
CA ILE A 72 0.93 0.93 5.38
C ILE A 72 -0.10 -0.15 5.14
N ARG A 73 -1.05 0.16 4.26
CA ARG A 73 -2.14 -0.74 3.90
C ARG A 73 -2.53 -0.52 2.44
N TYR A 74 -3.20 -1.51 1.86
CA TYR A 74 -3.77 -1.41 0.52
C TYR A 74 -2.72 -1.17 -0.57
N MET A 75 -1.57 -1.82 -0.49
CA MET A 75 -0.61 -1.81 -1.58
C MET A 75 -1.06 -2.78 -2.66
N ALA A 76 -1.22 -2.28 -3.87
CA ALA A 76 -1.58 -3.09 -5.02
C ALA A 76 -0.91 -2.54 -6.27
N VAL A 77 -0.38 -3.43 -7.09
CA VAL A 77 0.27 -3.09 -8.36
C VAL A 77 -0.44 -3.89 -9.45
N ASP A 78 -0.69 -3.25 -10.60
CA ASP A 78 -1.30 -3.91 -11.74
C ASP A 78 -0.54 -5.20 -12.07
N ASP A 79 -1.28 -6.26 -12.39
CA ASP A 79 -0.71 -7.60 -12.62
C ASP A 79 0.40 -7.58 -13.67
N ASP A 80 0.26 -6.77 -14.72
CA ASP A 80 1.24 -6.67 -15.80
C ASP A 80 2.56 -6.05 -15.34
N LEU A 81 2.59 -5.40 -14.18
CA LEU A 81 3.73 -4.65 -13.68
C LEU A 81 4.30 -5.18 -12.38
N GLN A 82 3.88 -6.35 -11.96
CA GLN A 82 4.47 -6.97 -10.77
C GLN A 82 5.95 -7.29 -11.04
N LYS A 83 6.80 -7.08 -10.03
CA LYS A 83 8.26 -7.22 -10.11
C LYS A 83 8.93 -6.14 -11.00
N SER A 84 8.21 -5.07 -11.36
CA SER A 84 8.76 -3.97 -12.18
C SER A 84 9.46 -2.89 -11.36
N GLY A 85 9.39 -2.96 -10.02
CA GLY A 85 9.90 -1.91 -9.13
C GLY A 85 8.86 -0.87 -8.71
N VAL A 86 7.63 -0.95 -9.21
CA VAL A 86 6.56 -0.01 -8.86
C VAL A 86 6.20 -0.11 -7.39
N GLY A 87 6.06 -1.33 -6.85
CA GLY A 87 5.78 -1.52 -5.43
C GLY A 87 6.87 -0.96 -4.52
N LYS A 88 8.13 -1.17 -4.89
CA LYS A 88 9.27 -0.60 -4.16
C LYS A 88 9.24 0.92 -4.17
N ALA A 89 8.94 1.52 -5.31
CA ALA A 89 8.88 2.98 -5.44
C ALA A 89 7.72 3.57 -4.60
N LEU A 90 6.57 2.94 -4.61
CA LEU A 90 5.44 3.35 -3.77
C LEU A 90 5.80 3.27 -2.28
N LEU A 91 6.43 2.17 -1.88
CA LEU A 91 6.84 1.98 -0.49
C LEU A 91 7.82 3.06 -0.05
N HIS A 92 8.84 3.34 -0.86
CA HIS A 92 9.82 4.38 -0.55
C HIS A 92 9.19 5.77 -0.47
N TYR A 93 8.25 6.08 -1.35
CA TYR A 93 7.51 7.35 -1.30
C TYR A 93 6.80 7.51 0.04
N LEU A 94 6.06 6.49 0.47
CA LEU A 94 5.34 6.54 1.73
C LEU A 94 6.29 6.60 2.93
N GLU A 95 7.42 5.90 2.88
CA GLU A 95 8.42 5.96 3.94
C GLU A 95 9.00 7.38 4.09
N GLU A 96 9.25 8.07 2.97
CA GLU A 96 9.72 9.46 3.00
C GLU A 96 8.65 10.40 3.57
N GLN A 97 7.39 10.20 3.20
CA GLN A 97 6.28 10.97 3.77
C GLN A 97 6.18 10.74 5.28
N ALA A 98 6.35 9.50 5.72
CA ALA A 98 6.33 9.14 7.13
C ALA A 98 7.48 9.82 7.90
N ARG A 99 8.69 9.82 7.34
CA ARG A 99 9.83 10.52 7.96
C ARG A 99 9.55 12.00 8.15
N ALA A 100 8.94 12.64 7.16
CA ALA A 100 8.59 14.06 7.24
C ALA A 100 7.58 14.35 8.35
N LEU A 101 6.77 13.37 8.75
CA LEU A 101 5.81 13.49 9.86
C LEU A 101 6.41 13.15 11.22
N GLY A 102 7.68 12.76 11.28
CA GLY A 102 8.32 12.33 12.52
C GLY A 102 8.05 10.88 12.90
N VAL A 103 7.51 10.10 11.98
CA VAL A 103 7.26 8.66 12.19
C VAL A 103 8.59 7.94 12.25
N ARG A 104 8.75 7.05 13.25
CA ARG A 104 9.97 6.29 13.47
C ARG A 104 9.81 4.80 13.18
N GLN A 105 8.59 4.33 13.00
CA GLN A 105 8.31 2.92 12.77
C GLN A 105 7.10 2.76 11.89
N ILE A 106 7.22 1.88 10.89
CA ILE A 106 6.11 1.50 10.03
C ILE A 106 5.73 0.06 10.33
N ASN A 107 4.42 -0.19 10.46
CA ASN A 107 3.82 -1.50 10.61
C ASN A 107 2.99 -1.82 9.38
N LEU A 108 2.93 -3.09 9.01
CA LEU A 108 2.03 -3.55 7.97
C LEU A 108 1.70 -5.03 8.16
N ASN A 109 0.64 -5.46 7.51
CA ASN A 109 0.26 -6.87 7.42
C ASN A 109 0.52 -7.31 5.99
N ALA A 110 1.55 -8.14 5.79
CA ALA A 110 1.93 -8.62 4.47
C ALA A 110 1.24 -9.95 4.18
N ARG A 111 0.63 -10.09 2.99
CA ARG A 111 0.18 -11.41 2.53
C ARG A 111 1.37 -12.35 2.53
N GLU A 112 1.15 -13.62 2.83
CA GLU A 112 2.25 -14.58 2.97
C GLU A 112 3.13 -14.63 1.72
N ASN A 113 2.54 -14.51 0.53
CA ASN A 113 3.29 -14.52 -0.73
C ASN A 113 4.04 -13.21 -1.02
N CYS A 114 3.86 -12.17 -0.21
CA CYS A 114 4.54 -10.88 -0.35
C CYS A 114 5.62 -10.65 0.73
N VAL A 115 5.74 -11.54 1.70
CA VAL A 115 6.69 -11.37 2.82
C VAL A 115 8.12 -11.18 2.31
N GLY A 116 8.54 -11.97 1.32
CA GLY A 116 9.88 -11.84 0.75
C GLY A 116 10.17 -10.46 0.17
N PHE A 117 9.18 -9.86 -0.48
CA PHE A 117 9.30 -8.50 -1.01
C PHE A 117 9.60 -7.51 0.13
N TYR A 118 8.83 -7.57 1.22
CA TYR A 118 8.99 -6.63 2.33
C TYR A 118 10.30 -6.87 3.10
N ILE A 119 10.73 -8.13 3.23
CA ILE A 119 12.03 -8.43 3.85
C ILE A 119 13.16 -7.72 3.10
N LYS A 120 13.13 -7.76 1.75
CA LYS A 120 14.13 -7.07 0.93
C LYS A 120 14.11 -5.56 1.12
N GLN A 121 12.98 -4.99 1.55
CA GLN A 121 12.84 -3.56 1.79
C GLN A 121 13.16 -3.16 3.24
N GLY A 122 13.63 -4.10 4.05
CA GLY A 122 14.06 -3.81 5.42
C GLY A 122 13.02 -4.08 6.50
N TYR A 123 11.90 -4.70 6.14
CA TYR A 123 10.89 -5.09 7.12
C TYR A 123 11.22 -6.46 7.71
N HIS A 124 10.80 -6.68 8.96
CA HIS A 124 10.95 -7.97 9.62
C HIS A 124 9.61 -8.43 10.19
N ILE A 125 9.43 -9.74 10.27
CA ILE A 125 8.21 -10.36 10.81
C ILE A 125 8.18 -10.18 12.31
N THR A 126 7.05 -9.72 12.86
CA THR A 126 6.84 -9.60 14.31
C THR A 126 5.83 -10.59 14.86
N GLY A 127 5.04 -11.23 13.99
CA GLY A 127 4.07 -12.25 14.42
C GLY A 127 3.06 -12.55 13.33
N PRO A 128 2.12 -13.47 13.63
CA PRO A 128 1.05 -13.75 12.68
C PRO A 128 0.11 -12.56 12.56
N GLY A 129 -0.35 -12.31 11.34
CA GLY A 129 -1.34 -11.28 11.06
C GLY A 129 -2.74 -11.86 10.89
N PRO A 130 -3.70 -11.04 10.45
CA PRO A 130 -5.08 -11.49 10.25
C PRO A 130 -5.21 -12.45 9.09
N VAL A 131 -6.28 -13.23 9.10
CA VAL A 131 -6.72 -14.01 7.96
C VAL A 131 -7.96 -13.32 7.38
N LEU A 132 -7.85 -12.81 6.14
CA LEU A 132 -8.96 -12.12 5.48
C LEU A 132 -9.79 -13.11 4.66
N PHE A 133 -11.10 -12.92 4.72
CA PHE A 133 -12.08 -13.71 3.94
C PHE A 133 -11.92 -15.21 4.16
N GLY A 134 -11.42 -15.61 5.34
CA GLY A 134 -11.24 -17.02 5.69
C GLY A 134 -10.10 -17.73 4.99
N GLU A 135 -9.35 -17.06 4.11
CA GLU A 135 -8.32 -17.75 3.31
C GLU A 135 -7.02 -16.97 3.05
N ILE A 136 -7.01 -15.63 3.17
CA ILE A 136 -5.79 -14.86 2.90
C ILE A 136 -5.02 -14.67 4.19
N LYS A 137 -3.93 -15.42 4.34
CA LYS A 137 -3.06 -15.34 5.51
C LYS A 137 -2.06 -14.20 5.38
N HIS A 138 -1.74 -13.58 6.50
CA HIS A 138 -0.81 -12.45 6.60
C HIS A 138 0.20 -12.67 7.70
N GLN A 139 1.35 -11.97 7.58
CA GLN A 139 2.32 -11.81 8.66
C GLN A 139 2.39 -10.33 9.01
N THR A 140 2.39 -10.01 10.30
CA THR A 140 2.62 -8.64 10.76
C THR A 140 4.10 -8.35 10.66
N MET A 141 4.45 -7.22 10.05
CA MET A 141 5.84 -6.83 9.82
C MET A 141 6.07 -5.39 10.24
N GLN A 142 7.32 -5.07 10.57
CA GLN A 142 7.73 -3.74 11.01
C GLN A 142 9.05 -3.35 10.38
N LYS A 143 9.24 -2.04 10.23
CA LYS A 143 10.51 -1.44 9.81
C LYS A 143 10.78 -0.18 10.62
N PRO A 144 11.92 -0.08 11.31
CA PRO A 144 12.32 1.19 11.94
C PRO A 144 12.76 2.18 10.85
N LEU A 145 12.33 3.43 10.99
CA LEU A 145 12.77 4.52 10.11
C LEU A 145 13.85 5.32 10.82
N ARG A 146 14.93 5.59 10.11
CA ARG A 146 16.07 6.34 10.63
C ARG A 146 16.26 7.67 9.92
#